data_e281e8d61e2bc73c814ea2397a74d21f
#
_entry.id   e281e8d61e2bc73c814ea2397a74d21f
#
_cell.length_a   1.000
_cell.length_b   1.000
_cell.length_c   1.000
_cell.angle_alpha   90.00
_cell.angle_beta   90.00
_cell.angle_gamma   90.00
#
_symmetry.space_group_name_H-M   'P 1'
#
loop_
_entity.id
_entity.type
_entity.pdbx_description
1 polymer ?
#
loop_
_entity_poly.entity_id
_entity_poly.type
_entity_poly.pdbx_seq_one_letter_code
_entity_poly.pdbx_strand_id
1 'polypeptide(L)'
;MTFVFDAESSKGQSDTALKLFVSRHPDDCDVLFAPSTTGISSSILRTTRELRAYCHYLRRTSGSSFYLNRQSRYLPSWIRWIARIRRLRFVFASDFLSTLLAFLERRIPADHATLSEVERLNPKAIFAAPINMRFSREVEFIKAGNQLGVPTFGLVQTWDNLTTKGIFHVRPNHLYCWNDQHRAEAIAIHGFSPESTSIVGAPFYDKWFINNNAPPDRATTLSKLGLHSDERYIVYLGSSANIARDESWLVHRLLGAIQQSGLTGIRLVVRPHPVNRKWIEEFRLNDMVIIDSSSSLPEDVESIRQLAGVIVHSQFAVGVNTSAMIDAVILGKVCVALISSRYSKTQVEALHFAMLRATGALLECSADKVSDIVSLIENDPRPSSTTPVSKVLPLVRSQVSTDLAGQLIAKHLLSALSPN
;
A
#
# COMPACT_ATOMS: atom_id res chain seq x y z
N MET A 1 -16.42 -1.16 20.44
CA MET A 1 -15.73 -1.74 19.23
C MET A 1 -14.46 -2.42 19.69
N THR A 2 -14.18 -3.65 19.23
CA THR A 2 -12.96 -4.37 19.62
C THR A 2 -11.97 -4.39 18.47
N PHE A 3 -10.76 -3.87 18.72
CA PHE A 3 -9.65 -3.94 17.77
C PHE A 3 -8.79 -5.16 18.08
N VAL A 4 -8.53 -5.98 17.09
CA VAL A 4 -7.68 -7.17 17.22
C VAL A 4 -6.43 -7.03 16.38
N PHE A 5 -5.27 -7.15 17.01
CA PHE A 5 -3.96 -6.98 16.37
C PHE A 5 -3.15 -8.27 16.37
N ASP A 6 -2.39 -8.45 15.31
CA ASP A 6 -1.36 -9.48 15.29
C ASP A 6 -0.10 -8.98 16.01
N ALA A 7 0.27 -9.62 17.11
CA ALA A 7 1.47 -9.28 17.88
C ALA A 7 2.78 -9.41 17.07
N GLU A 8 2.81 -10.27 16.03
CA GLU A 8 3.99 -10.44 15.19
C GLU A 8 4.11 -9.34 14.12
N SER A 9 2.99 -8.84 13.61
CA SER A 9 2.98 -7.76 12.61
C SER A 9 3.13 -6.38 13.24
N SER A 10 2.75 -6.23 14.51
CA SER A 10 2.78 -4.96 15.24
C SER A 10 4.16 -4.59 15.81
N LYS A 11 5.19 -5.39 15.58
CA LYS A 11 6.57 -5.05 15.99
C LYS A 11 7.06 -3.78 15.28
N GLY A 12 6.54 -2.64 15.71
CA GLY A 12 7.18 -1.34 15.55
C GLY A 12 6.46 -0.25 14.78
N GLN A 13 5.21 -0.37 14.30
CA GLN A 13 4.68 0.71 13.44
C GLN A 13 3.22 1.14 13.63
N SER A 14 2.36 0.36 14.25
CA SER A 14 0.91 0.67 14.24
C SER A 14 0.34 1.04 15.61
N ASP A 15 1.16 1.13 16.62
CA ASP A 15 0.70 1.11 18.01
C ASP A 15 0.27 2.50 18.55
N THR A 16 0.89 3.58 18.05
CA THR A 16 0.74 4.91 18.65
C THR A 16 -0.61 5.55 18.31
N ALA A 17 -1.01 5.55 17.04
CA ALA A 17 -2.27 6.16 16.62
C ALA A 17 -3.48 5.42 17.19
N LEU A 18 -3.40 4.09 17.23
CA LEU A 18 -4.45 3.27 17.84
C LEU A 18 -4.52 3.46 19.35
N LYS A 19 -3.40 3.41 20.06
CA LYS A 19 -3.34 3.66 21.51
C LYS A 19 -3.94 5.02 21.82
N LEU A 20 -3.60 6.04 21.04
CA LEU A 20 -4.16 7.38 21.16
C LEU A 20 -5.67 7.39 20.90
N PHE A 21 -6.14 6.67 19.85
CA PHE A 21 -7.57 6.58 19.56
C PHE A 21 -8.33 5.91 20.70
N VAL A 22 -7.87 4.74 21.15
CA VAL A 22 -8.50 3.99 22.26
C VAL A 22 -8.46 4.78 23.57
N SER A 23 -7.36 5.48 23.86
CA SER A 23 -7.27 6.33 25.06
C SER A 23 -8.26 7.49 25.06
N ARG A 24 -8.72 7.93 23.89
CA ARG A 24 -9.78 8.95 23.74
C ARG A 24 -11.20 8.39 23.77
N HIS A 25 -11.35 7.07 23.63
CA HIS A 25 -12.63 6.36 23.58
C HIS A 25 -12.60 5.10 24.46
N PRO A 26 -12.22 5.23 25.76
CA PRO A 26 -11.99 4.06 26.63
C PRO A 26 -13.24 3.22 26.88
N ASP A 27 -14.42 3.87 26.88
CA ASP A 27 -15.70 3.19 27.12
C ASP A 27 -16.27 2.51 25.86
N ASP A 28 -15.79 2.90 24.67
CA ASP A 28 -16.32 2.43 23.40
C ASP A 28 -15.43 1.43 22.69
N CYS A 29 -14.17 1.30 23.11
CA CYS A 29 -13.15 0.56 22.37
C CYS A 29 -12.30 -0.33 23.29
N ASP A 30 -12.18 -1.61 22.88
CA ASP A 30 -11.23 -2.58 23.45
C ASP A 30 -10.12 -2.90 22.46
N VAL A 31 -8.95 -3.27 22.98
CA VAL A 31 -7.81 -3.75 22.20
C VAL A 31 -7.42 -5.14 22.67
N LEU A 32 -7.38 -6.06 21.74
CA LEU A 32 -6.95 -7.43 21.98
C LEU A 32 -5.82 -7.83 21.03
N PHE A 33 -5.00 -8.77 21.45
CA PHE A 33 -4.04 -9.41 20.57
C PHE A 33 -4.61 -10.70 20.00
N ALA A 34 -4.44 -10.90 18.70
CA ALA A 34 -4.87 -12.11 18.04
C ALA A 34 -4.19 -13.32 18.70
N PRO A 35 -4.94 -14.38 19.02
CA PRO A 35 -4.37 -15.58 19.63
C PRO A 35 -3.32 -16.20 18.71
N SER A 36 -2.24 -16.80 19.28
CA SER A 36 -1.21 -17.43 18.46
C SER A 36 -1.74 -18.71 17.80
N THR A 37 -1.57 -18.85 16.49
CA THR A 37 -1.89 -20.09 15.79
C THR A 37 -0.75 -21.07 15.94
N THR A 38 -1.01 -22.17 16.64
CA THR A 38 -0.05 -23.24 16.84
C THR A 38 -0.65 -24.58 16.40
N GLY A 39 0.20 -25.49 15.91
CA GLY A 39 -0.22 -26.84 15.59
C GLY A 39 0.05 -27.28 14.14
N ILE A 40 -0.17 -28.56 13.88
CA ILE A 40 0.08 -29.20 12.58
C ILE A 40 -0.88 -28.64 11.51
N SER A 41 -2.14 -28.39 11.87
CA SER A 41 -3.14 -27.82 10.97
C SER A 41 -2.74 -26.44 10.44
N SER A 42 -2.17 -25.57 11.28
CA SER A 42 -1.68 -24.25 10.86
C SER A 42 -0.52 -24.35 9.88
N SER A 43 0.39 -25.30 10.05
CA SER A 43 1.51 -25.53 9.11
C SER A 43 1.03 -26.08 7.76
N ILE A 44 0.05 -26.99 7.77
CA ILE A 44 -0.58 -27.50 6.55
C ILE A 44 -1.28 -26.36 5.82
N LEU A 45 -2.11 -25.56 6.50
CA LEU A 45 -2.80 -24.42 5.92
C LEU A 45 -1.83 -23.41 5.33
N ARG A 46 -0.74 -23.09 6.05
CA ARG A 46 0.30 -22.20 5.53
C ARG A 46 0.86 -22.70 4.20
N THR A 47 1.26 -23.99 4.15
CA THR A 47 1.80 -24.59 2.92
C THR A 47 0.77 -24.60 1.79
N THR A 48 -0.48 -24.95 2.09
CA THR A 48 -1.57 -24.94 1.12
C THR A 48 -1.83 -23.55 0.57
N ARG A 49 -1.83 -22.53 1.42
CA ARG A 49 -2.01 -21.13 1.04
C ARG A 49 -0.87 -20.61 0.15
N GLU A 50 0.39 -20.90 0.51
CA GLU A 50 1.54 -20.52 -0.32
C GLU A 50 1.52 -21.22 -1.68
N LEU A 51 1.17 -22.50 -1.71
CA LEU A 51 1.03 -23.25 -2.97
C LEU A 51 -0.10 -22.69 -3.81
N ARG A 52 -1.24 -22.39 -3.22
CA ARG A 52 -2.39 -21.79 -3.92
C ARG A 52 -2.05 -20.42 -4.50
N ALA A 53 -1.34 -19.59 -3.75
CA ALA A 53 -0.86 -18.30 -4.25
C ALA A 53 0.14 -18.47 -5.41
N TYR A 54 1.07 -19.43 -5.32
CA TYR A 54 1.99 -19.75 -6.41
C TYR A 54 1.25 -20.19 -7.68
N CYS A 55 0.30 -21.12 -7.56
CA CYS A 55 -0.53 -21.57 -8.68
C CYS A 55 -1.29 -20.42 -9.33
N HIS A 56 -1.83 -19.50 -8.53
CA HIS A 56 -2.52 -18.32 -9.01
C HIS A 56 -1.58 -17.42 -9.85
N TYR A 57 -0.40 -17.08 -9.34
CA TYR A 57 0.55 -16.27 -10.08
C TYR A 57 1.08 -16.98 -11.33
N LEU A 58 1.29 -18.30 -11.26
CA LEU A 58 1.72 -19.08 -12.43
C LEU A 58 0.73 -19.02 -13.59
N ARG A 59 -0.58 -19.05 -13.31
CA ARG A 59 -1.63 -18.96 -14.34
C ARG A 59 -1.78 -17.56 -14.92
N ARG A 60 -1.49 -16.53 -14.13
CA ARG A 60 -1.69 -15.13 -14.53
C ARG A 60 -0.48 -14.48 -15.18
N THR A 61 0.69 -15.04 -15.04
CA THR A 61 1.92 -14.46 -15.57
C THR A 61 2.08 -14.71 -17.06
N SER A 62 1.18 -14.21 -17.87
CA SER A 62 1.46 -14.02 -19.29
C SER A 62 2.50 -12.92 -19.56
N GLY A 63 3.11 -12.31 -18.54
CA GLY A 63 4.04 -11.21 -18.74
C GLY A 63 5.17 -11.07 -17.72
N SER A 64 4.92 -11.01 -16.40
CA SER A 64 5.97 -10.72 -15.43
C SER A 64 6.38 -11.93 -14.60
N SER A 65 7.61 -12.43 -14.83
CA SER A 65 8.22 -13.48 -13.99
C SER A 65 8.56 -13.00 -12.57
N PHE A 66 8.52 -11.68 -12.30
CA PHE A 66 8.93 -11.10 -11.04
C PHE A 66 8.06 -11.59 -9.86
N TYR A 67 6.75 -11.45 -9.96
CA TYR A 67 5.82 -11.85 -8.88
C TYR A 67 5.80 -13.36 -8.69
N LEU A 68 5.87 -14.14 -9.78
CA LEU A 68 5.98 -15.59 -9.73
C LEU A 68 7.27 -16.03 -9.01
N ASN A 69 8.41 -15.42 -9.36
CA ASN A 69 9.69 -15.71 -8.73
C ASN A 69 9.69 -15.32 -7.25
N ARG A 70 9.07 -14.20 -6.89
CA ARG A 70 8.89 -13.79 -5.50
C ARG A 70 8.05 -14.83 -4.75
N GLN A 71 6.90 -15.22 -5.29
CA GLN A 71 6.02 -16.20 -4.66
C GLN A 71 6.67 -17.58 -4.53
N SER A 72 7.46 -18.01 -5.51
CA SER A 72 8.17 -19.28 -5.45
C SER A 72 9.13 -19.39 -4.27
N ARG A 73 9.69 -18.27 -3.78
CA ARG A 73 10.60 -18.25 -2.62
C ARG A 73 9.90 -18.64 -1.31
N TYR A 74 8.59 -18.50 -1.26
CA TYR A 74 7.78 -18.81 -0.06
C TYR A 74 7.35 -20.27 0.01
N LEU A 75 7.47 -21.00 -1.09
CA LEU A 75 7.19 -22.43 -1.10
C LEU A 75 8.22 -23.21 -0.26
N PRO A 76 7.81 -24.27 0.46
CA PRO A 76 8.73 -25.24 1.03
C PRO A 76 9.76 -25.73 0.00
N SER A 77 10.97 -26.04 0.44
CA SER A 77 12.09 -26.35 -0.46
C SER A 77 11.79 -27.50 -1.42
N TRP A 78 11.12 -28.54 -0.96
CA TRP A 78 10.74 -29.70 -1.78
C TRP A 78 9.68 -29.34 -2.84
N ILE A 79 8.67 -28.53 -2.51
CA ILE A 79 7.67 -28.06 -3.49
C ILE A 79 8.35 -27.15 -4.50
N ARG A 80 9.24 -26.26 -4.05
CA ARG A 80 10.01 -25.35 -4.90
C ARG A 80 10.87 -26.11 -5.91
N TRP A 81 11.47 -27.22 -5.47
CA TRP A 81 12.23 -28.09 -6.36
C TRP A 81 11.35 -28.71 -7.45
N ILE A 82 10.20 -29.28 -7.08
CA ILE A 82 9.21 -29.84 -8.02
C ILE A 82 8.71 -28.74 -8.99
N ALA A 83 8.37 -27.56 -8.48
CA ALA A 83 7.88 -26.44 -9.27
C ALA A 83 8.88 -25.90 -10.33
N ARG A 84 10.18 -26.19 -10.15
CA ARG A 84 11.23 -25.87 -11.17
C ARG A 84 11.22 -26.83 -12.35
N ILE A 85 10.65 -28.01 -12.21
CA ILE A 85 10.57 -29.01 -13.28
C ILE A 85 9.55 -28.51 -14.31
N ARG A 86 10.05 -28.07 -15.46
CA ARG A 86 9.22 -27.44 -16.51
C ARG A 86 8.04 -28.32 -16.95
N ARG A 87 8.26 -29.64 -16.98
CA ARG A 87 7.23 -30.63 -17.35
C ARG A 87 6.10 -30.75 -16.33
N LEU A 88 6.28 -30.31 -15.09
CA LEU A 88 5.27 -30.37 -14.03
C LEU A 88 4.52 -29.03 -13.83
N ARG A 89 4.94 -27.99 -14.56
CA ARG A 89 4.29 -26.68 -14.45
C ARG A 89 2.82 -26.70 -14.82
N PHE A 90 2.40 -27.58 -15.75
CA PHE A 90 1.00 -27.70 -16.11
C PHE A 90 0.13 -28.18 -14.94
N VAL A 91 0.66 -29.01 -14.04
CA VAL A 91 -0.06 -29.46 -12.84
C VAL A 91 -0.33 -28.27 -11.92
N PHE A 92 0.69 -27.45 -11.67
CA PHE A 92 0.54 -26.24 -10.85
C PHE A 92 -0.33 -25.16 -11.50
N ALA A 93 -0.36 -25.13 -12.81
CA ALA A 93 -1.23 -24.23 -13.59
C ALA A 93 -2.67 -24.74 -13.75
N SER A 94 -2.95 -25.99 -13.37
CA SER A 94 -4.27 -26.60 -13.57
C SER A 94 -5.34 -25.99 -12.67
N ASP A 95 -6.55 -25.86 -13.21
CA ASP A 95 -7.73 -25.45 -12.43
C ASP A 95 -8.12 -26.51 -11.41
N PHE A 96 -7.87 -27.78 -11.71
CA PHE A 96 -8.12 -28.87 -10.78
C PHE A 96 -7.35 -28.69 -9.48
N LEU A 97 -6.03 -28.51 -9.53
CA LEU A 97 -5.22 -28.29 -8.33
C LEU A 97 -5.68 -27.05 -7.56
N SER A 98 -5.95 -25.97 -8.27
CA SER A 98 -6.44 -24.74 -7.64
C SER A 98 -7.77 -24.93 -6.92
N THR A 99 -8.70 -25.64 -7.54
CA THR A 99 -10.02 -25.97 -6.98
C THR A 99 -9.88 -26.90 -5.78
N LEU A 100 -9.01 -27.92 -5.88
CA LEU A 100 -8.71 -28.83 -4.78
C LEU A 100 -8.15 -28.08 -3.56
N LEU A 101 -7.14 -27.21 -3.78
CA LEU A 101 -6.55 -26.41 -2.70
C LEU A 101 -7.58 -25.45 -2.08
N ALA A 102 -8.45 -24.85 -2.89
CA ALA A 102 -9.53 -24.01 -2.39
C ALA A 102 -10.61 -24.82 -1.63
N PHE A 103 -10.87 -26.04 -2.04
CA PHE A 103 -11.77 -26.95 -1.32
C PHE A 103 -11.19 -27.34 0.04
N LEU A 104 -9.91 -27.69 0.10
CA LEU A 104 -9.21 -28.01 1.36
C LEU A 104 -9.25 -26.81 2.32
N GLU A 105 -8.96 -25.59 1.85
CA GLU A 105 -9.06 -24.38 2.67
C GLU A 105 -10.44 -24.20 3.29
N ARG A 106 -11.50 -24.47 2.53
CA ARG A 106 -12.90 -24.35 3.01
C ARG A 106 -13.30 -25.45 3.97
N ARG A 107 -12.71 -26.65 3.85
CA ARG A 107 -13.02 -27.80 4.74
C ARG A 107 -12.28 -27.79 6.06
N ILE A 108 -11.10 -27.20 6.09
CA ILE A 108 -10.36 -27.05 7.35
C ILE A 108 -11.03 -25.90 8.14
N PRO A 109 -11.48 -26.12 9.37
CA PRO A 109 -12.12 -25.09 10.18
C PRO A 109 -11.16 -23.93 10.49
N ALA A 110 -11.67 -22.82 10.97
CA ALA A 110 -10.86 -21.75 11.51
C ALA A 110 -10.01 -22.29 12.68
N ASP A 111 -8.89 -21.63 12.92
CA ASP A 111 -8.06 -21.93 14.10
C ASP A 111 -8.92 -21.89 15.38
N HIS A 112 -8.81 -22.93 16.19
CA HIS A 112 -9.67 -23.10 17.38
C HIS A 112 -9.60 -21.90 18.33
N ALA A 113 -8.40 -21.38 18.57
CA ALA A 113 -8.24 -20.22 19.45
C ALA A 113 -8.92 -18.97 18.89
N THR A 114 -8.81 -18.75 17.56
CA THR A 114 -9.51 -17.65 16.87
C THR A 114 -11.02 -17.84 16.89
N LEU A 115 -11.49 -19.07 16.67
CA LEU A 115 -12.93 -19.39 16.70
C LEU A 115 -13.51 -19.11 18.09
N SER A 116 -12.86 -19.64 19.15
CA SER A 116 -13.30 -19.41 20.54
C SER A 116 -13.27 -17.95 20.93
N GLU A 117 -12.32 -17.17 20.42
CA GLU A 117 -12.25 -15.73 20.70
C GLU A 117 -13.40 -14.98 20.01
N VAL A 118 -13.76 -15.33 18.77
CA VAL A 118 -14.90 -14.74 18.06
C VAL A 118 -16.22 -15.13 18.75
N GLU A 119 -16.36 -16.39 19.21
CA GLU A 119 -17.51 -16.83 19.99
C GLU A 119 -17.64 -16.03 21.31
N ARG A 120 -16.53 -15.85 22.04
CA ARG A 120 -16.49 -15.08 23.29
C ARG A 120 -16.89 -13.61 23.08
N LEU A 121 -16.40 -12.99 22.01
CA LEU A 121 -16.69 -11.60 21.68
C LEU A 121 -18.11 -11.41 21.15
N ASN A 122 -18.70 -12.45 20.59
CA ASN A 122 -20.05 -12.43 19.98
C ASN A 122 -20.32 -11.17 19.15
N PRO A 123 -19.45 -10.85 18.16
CA PRO A 123 -19.55 -9.60 17.43
C PRO A 123 -20.74 -9.60 16.46
N LYS A 124 -21.35 -8.43 16.24
CA LYS A 124 -22.38 -8.24 15.21
C LYS A 124 -21.80 -8.31 13.79
N ALA A 125 -20.54 -7.99 13.62
CA ALA A 125 -19.80 -8.06 12.36
C ALA A 125 -18.30 -8.14 12.60
N ILE A 126 -17.58 -8.67 11.62
CA ILE A 126 -16.12 -8.68 11.56
C ILE A 126 -15.67 -7.84 10.37
N PHE A 127 -14.84 -6.83 10.64
CA PHE A 127 -14.19 -6.03 9.59
C PHE A 127 -12.70 -6.31 9.60
N ALA A 128 -12.13 -6.73 8.46
CA ALA A 128 -10.73 -7.12 8.37
C ALA A 128 -9.99 -6.39 7.23
N ALA A 129 -8.75 -5.98 7.52
CA ALA A 129 -7.84 -5.39 6.54
C ALA A 129 -6.38 -5.49 7.03
N PRO A 130 -5.46 -5.97 6.19
CA PRO A 130 -5.65 -6.57 4.86
C PRO A 130 -5.90 -8.08 4.93
N ILE A 131 -6.75 -8.62 4.06
CA ILE A 131 -7.12 -10.05 4.10
C ILE A 131 -6.24 -10.91 3.17
N ASN A 132 -5.76 -10.34 2.07
CA ASN A 132 -5.05 -11.08 1.02
C ASN A 132 -3.53 -11.00 1.13
N MET A 133 -3.00 -10.50 2.22
CA MET A 133 -1.56 -10.48 2.45
C MET A 133 -1.06 -11.84 2.93
N ARG A 134 0.19 -12.10 2.63
CA ARG A 134 0.89 -13.28 3.13
C ARG A 134 0.91 -13.28 4.66
N PHE A 135 0.59 -14.42 5.26
CA PHE A 135 0.48 -14.61 6.72
C PHE A 135 -0.59 -13.74 7.41
N SER A 136 -1.53 -13.19 6.64
CA SER A 136 -2.65 -12.46 7.20
C SER A 136 -3.45 -13.34 8.17
N ARG A 137 -3.48 -12.95 9.42
CA ARG A 137 -4.27 -13.61 10.47
C ARG A 137 -5.76 -13.28 10.32
N GLU A 138 -6.05 -12.20 9.66
CA GLU A 138 -7.40 -11.74 9.33
C GLU A 138 -8.20 -12.81 8.59
N VAL A 139 -7.51 -13.68 7.83
CA VAL A 139 -8.14 -14.82 7.15
C VAL A 139 -8.83 -15.77 8.13
N GLU A 140 -8.23 -16.02 9.32
CA GLU A 140 -8.84 -16.88 10.34
C GLU A 140 -10.06 -16.23 10.97
N PHE A 141 -10.07 -14.92 11.19
CA PHE A 141 -11.23 -14.18 11.67
C PHE A 141 -12.38 -14.17 10.66
N ILE A 142 -12.09 -13.98 9.36
CA ILE A 142 -13.11 -14.11 8.30
C ILE A 142 -13.68 -15.53 8.26
N LYS A 143 -12.81 -16.53 8.44
CA LYS A 143 -13.20 -17.93 8.45
C LYS A 143 -14.09 -18.29 9.65
N ALA A 144 -13.72 -17.82 10.84
CA ALA A 144 -14.52 -17.95 12.05
C ALA A 144 -15.86 -17.25 11.92
N GLY A 145 -15.89 -16.01 11.41
CA GLY A 145 -17.14 -15.30 11.14
C GLY A 145 -18.07 -16.06 10.19
N ASN A 146 -17.53 -16.56 9.07
CA ASN A 146 -18.31 -17.35 8.12
C ASN A 146 -18.84 -18.65 8.75
N GLN A 147 -18.09 -19.29 9.67
CA GLN A 147 -18.55 -20.49 10.38
C GLN A 147 -19.65 -20.20 11.41
N LEU A 148 -19.59 -19.07 12.07
CA LEU A 148 -20.56 -18.65 13.10
C LEU A 148 -21.74 -17.86 12.53
N GLY A 149 -21.78 -17.64 11.21
CA GLY A 149 -22.83 -16.84 10.57
C GLY A 149 -22.73 -15.34 10.86
N VAL A 150 -21.57 -14.87 11.34
CA VAL A 150 -21.32 -13.44 11.60
C VAL A 150 -20.93 -12.77 10.28
N PRO A 151 -21.58 -11.65 9.89
CA PRO A 151 -21.26 -10.91 8.69
C PRO A 151 -19.79 -10.47 8.67
N THR A 152 -19.11 -10.69 7.54
CA THR A 152 -17.70 -10.38 7.38
C THR A 152 -17.46 -9.37 6.27
N PHE A 153 -16.66 -8.34 6.57
CA PHE A 153 -16.33 -7.25 5.66
C PHE A 153 -14.82 -7.14 5.50
N GLY A 154 -14.41 -6.75 4.31
CA GLY A 154 -13.00 -6.53 3.99
C GLY A 154 -12.75 -5.23 3.30
N LEU A 155 -11.51 -4.73 3.39
CA LEU A 155 -11.07 -3.51 2.74
C LEU A 155 -9.82 -3.77 1.90
N VAL A 156 -9.78 -3.21 0.70
CA VAL A 156 -8.55 -3.06 -0.08
C VAL A 156 -7.70 -1.99 0.60
N GLN A 157 -6.65 -2.40 1.32
CA GLN A 157 -5.87 -1.49 2.16
C GLN A 157 -4.89 -0.63 1.37
N THR A 158 -4.27 -1.20 0.33
CA THR A 158 -3.26 -0.50 -0.48
C THR A 158 -3.56 -0.64 -1.96
N TRP A 159 -3.08 0.30 -2.75
CA TRP A 159 -3.32 0.38 -4.20
C TRP A 159 -2.86 -0.85 -5.00
N ASP A 160 -1.97 -1.65 -4.44
CA ASP A 160 -1.41 -2.85 -5.06
C ASP A 160 -1.92 -4.17 -4.45
N ASN A 161 -2.88 -4.11 -3.50
CA ASN A 161 -3.36 -5.29 -2.79
C ASN A 161 -3.83 -6.40 -3.72
N LEU A 162 -4.67 -6.06 -4.70
CA LEU A 162 -5.35 -7.04 -5.55
C LEU A 162 -4.44 -7.62 -6.63
N THR A 163 -3.31 -6.97 -6.91
CA THR A 163 -2.42 -7.36 -8.02
C THR A 163 -1.11 -7.99 -7.56
N THR A 164 -0.57 -7.59 -6.40
CA THR A 164 0.80 -7.95 -6.01
C THR A 164 0.95 -8.59 -4.64
N LYS A 165 -0.03 -8.45 -3.73
CA LYS A 165 0.14 -8.86 -2.32
C LYS A 165 -0.21 -10.32 -2.04
N GLY A 166 -1.09 -10.93 -2.82
CA GLY A 166 -1.53 -12.29 -2.64
C GLY A 166 -2.94 -12.52 -3.17
N ILE A 167 -3.58 -13.56 -2.67
CA ILE A 167 -4.95 -13.93 -3.04
C ILE A 167 -5.84 -14.00 -1.79
N PHE A 168 -7.15 -13.87 -1.98
CA PHE A 168 -8.12 -14.17 -0.93
C PHE A 168 -8.24 -15.68 -0.77
N HIS A 169 -7.70 -16.24 0.30
CA HIS A 169 -7.84 -17.65 0.63
C HIS A 169 -9.28 -17.97 1.06
N VAL A 170 -9.86 -17.10 1.86
CA VAL A 170 -11.27 -17.02 2.20
C VAL A 170 -11.75 -15.61 1.91
N ARG A 171 -12.89 -15.48 1.24
CA ARG A 171 -13.47 -14.18 0.93
C ARG A 171 -14.38 -13.73 2.07
N PRO A 172 -14.35 -12.45 2.46
CA PRO A 172 -15.40 -11.86 3.28
C PRO A 172 -16.71 -11.82 2.50
N ASN A 173 -17.84 -11.66 3.19
CA ASN A 173 -19.12 -11.49 2.55
C ASN A 173 -19.19 -10.25 1.67
N HIS A 174 -18.48 -9.18 2.07
CA HIS A 174 -18.44 -7.93 1.34
C HIS A 174 -17.01 -7.32 1.33
N LEU A 175 -16.61 -6.77 0.17
CA LEU A 175 -15.31 -6.12 -0.01
C LEU A 175 -15.47 -4.65 -0.42
N TYR A 176 -14.85 -3.76 0.33
CA TYR A 176 -14.75 -2.35 -0.02
C TYR A 176 -13.54 -2.10 -0.92
N CYS A 177 -13.80 -1.54 -2.08
CA CYS A 177 -12.81 -1.19 -3.10
C CYS A 177 -12.61 0.33 -3.17
N TRP A 178 -11.43 0.76 -3.61
CA TRP A 178 -11.17 2.19 -3.74
C TRP A 178 -11.91 2.82 -4.92
N ASN A 179 -11.91 2.11 -6.05
CA ASN A 179 -12.36 2.62 -7.35
C ASN A 179 -12.84 1.47 -8.25
N ASP A 180 -13.31 1.82 -9.45
CA ASP A 180 -13.81 0.86 -10.44
C ASP A 180 -12.75 -0.17 -10.87
N GLN A 181 -11.48 0.24 -10.99
CA GLN A 181 -10.39 -0.67 -11.34
C GLN A 181 -10.20 -1.73 -10.26
N HIS A 182 -10.15 -1.33 -8.98
CA HIS A 182 -10.07 -2.29 -7.87
C HIS A 182 -11.29 -3.21 -7.81
N ARG A 183 -12.48 -2.69 -8.09
CA ARG A 183 -13.69 -3.54 -8.17
C ARG A 183 -13.57 -4.54 -9.30
N ALA A 184 -13.14 -4.12 -10.49
CA ALA A 184 -12.91 -5.02 -11.62
C ALA A 184 -11.83 -6.08 -11.30
N GLU A 185 -10.76 -5.70 -10.63
CA GLU A 185 -9.71 -6.61 -10.17
C GLU A 185 -10.24 -7.61 -9.12
N ALA A 186 -11.04 -7.15 -8.15
CA ALA A 186 -11.68 -8.05 -7.16
C ALA A 186 -12.55 -9.11 -7.84
N ILE A 187 -13.32 -8.73 -8.85
CA ILE A 187 -14.18 -9.64 -9.60
C ILE A 187 -13.35 -10.57 -10.48
N ALA A 188 -12.51 -10.02 -11.36
CA ALA A 188 -11.81 -10.80 -12.37
C ALA A 188 -10.67 -11.66 -11.79
N ILE A 189 -10.01 -11.18 -10.73
CA ILE A 189 -8.82 -11.81 -10.16
C ILE A 189 -9.17 -12.72 -8.98
N HIS A 190 -10.07 -12.24 -8.13
CA HIS A 190 -10.32 -12.89 -6.84
C HIS A 190 -11.72 -13.53 -6.77
N GLY A 191 -12.53 -13.38 -7.83
CA GLY A 191 -13.82 -14.04 -7.97
C GLY A 191 -14.89 -13.54 -7.00
N PHE A 192 -14.86 -12.26 -6.65
CA PHE A 192 -15.98 -11.59 -5.98
C PHE A 192 -17.13 -11.40 -6.95
N SER A 193 -18.35 -11.37 -6.45
CA SER A 193 -19.49 -10.94 -7.26
C SER A 193 -19.62 -9.41 -7.24
N PRO A 194 -20.24 -8.81 -8.26
CA PRO A 194 -20.51 -7.37 -8.26
C PRO A 194 -21.27 -6.89 -7.02
N GLU A 195 -22.20 -7.69 -6.52
CA GLU A 195 -23.05 -7.37 -5.37
C GLU A 195 -22.30 -7.43 -4.05
N SER A 196 -21.23 -8.24 -3.99
CA SER A 196 -20.36 -8.36 -2.81
C SER A 196 -19.23 -7.34 -2.79
N THR A 197 -19.31 -6.30 -3.63
CA THR A 197 -18.29 -5.25 -3.71
C THR A 197 -18.89 -3.86 -3.75
N SER A 198 -18.30 -2.91 -3.02
CA SER A 198 -18.67 -1.49 -3.06
C SER A 198 -17.46 -0.60 -3.26
N ILE A 199 -17.64 0.49 -4.02
CA ILE A 199 -16.63 1.52 -4.21
C ILE A 199 -16.82 2.60 -3.16
N VAL A 200 -15.83 2.77 -2.31
CA VAL A 200 -15.88 3.72 -1.17
C VAL A 200 -14.79 4.79 -1.22
N GLY A 201 -13.80 4.63 -2.09
CA GLY A 201 -12.57 5.41 -2.04
C GLY A 201 -11.50 4.75 -1.16
N ALA A 202 -10.43 5.45 -0.91
CA ALA A 202 -9.26 4.97 -0.18
C ALA A 202 -9.16 5.67 1.20
N PRO A 203 -9.51 5.01 2.31
CA PRO A 203 -9.50 5.64 3.64
C PRO A 203 -8.13 6.19 4.03
N PHE A 204 -7.05 5.59 3.53
CA PHE A 204 -5.70 6.07 3.78
C PHE A 204 -5.47 7.51 3.31
N TYR A 205 -6.15 7.96 2.28
CA TYR A 205 -6.03 9.32 1.73
C TYR A 205 -7.07 10.28 2.30
N ASP A 206 -8.05 9.83 3.09
CA ASP A 206 -9.05 10.71 3.73
C ASP A 206 -8.39 11.84 4.54
N LYS A 207 -7.21 11.57 5.11
CA LYS A 207 -6.40 12.54 5.86
C LYS A 207 -6.15 13.85 5.10
N TRP A 208 -6.10 13.83 3.77
CA TRP A 208 -5.86 15.03 2.95
C TRP A 208 -7.11 15.87 2.70
N PHE A 209 -8.27 15.35 3.05
CA PHE A 209 -9.58 16.01 2.87
C PHE A 209 -10.19 16.46 4.19
N ILE A 210 -9.45 16.36 5.29
CA ILE A 210 -9.84 16.82 6.63
C ILE A 210 -9.18 18.18 6.89
N ASN A 211 -9.99 19.20 7.22
CA ASN A 211 -9.52 20.58 7.38
C ASN A 211 -8.40 20.77 8.41
N ASN A 212 -8.30 19.89 9.40
CA ASN A 212 -7.29 20.00 10.47
C ASN A 212 -5.87 19.60 10.04
N ASN A 213 -5.68 19.08 8.83
CA ASN A 213 -4.40 18.59 8.33
C ASN A 213 -3.71 19.56 7.36
N ALA A 214 -4.05 20.85 7.44
CA ALA A 214 -3.39 21.88 6.65
C ALA A 214 -1.85 21.86 6.87
N PRO A 215 -1.05 21.99 5.80
CA PRO A 215 0.40 22.02 5.92
C PRO A 215 0.85 23.22 6.79
N PRO A 216 1.98 23.11 7.51
CA PRO A 216 2.62 24.26 8.12
C PRO A 216 3.01 25.28 7.04
N ASP A 217 3.24 26.52 7.46
CA ASP A 217 3.80 27.52 6.55
C ASP A 217 5.20 27.14 6.06
N ARG A 218 5.68 27.83 5.01
CA ARG A 218 6.99 27.56 4.41
C ARG A 218 8.13 27.74 5.39
N ALA A 219 8.11 28.81 6.20
CA ALA A 219 9.20 29.12 7.13
C ALA A 219 9.35 28.03 8.19
N THR A 220 8.24 27.60 8.76
CA THR A 220 8.21 26.47 9.72
C THR A 220 8.73 25.17 9.10
N THR A 221 8.34 24.88 7.87
CA THR A 221 8.76 23.66 7.16
C THR A 221 10.26 23.69 6.87
N LEU A 222 10.77 24.83 6.33
CA LEU A 222 12.20 24.97 6.03
C LEU A 222 13.04 24.89 7.30
N SER A 223 12.63 25.56 8.38
CA SER A 223 13.31 25.49 9.67
C SER A 223 13.42 24.05 10.20
N LYS A 224 12.36 23.27 10.11
CA LYS A 224 12.38 21.84 10.50
C LYS A 224 13.31 20.99 9.64
N LEU A 225 13.48 21.35 8.37
CA LEU A 225 14.41 20.70 7.45
C LEU A 225 15.85 21.21 7.59
N GLY A 226 16.11 22.25 8.41
CA GLY A 226 17.42 22.89 8.53
C GLY A 226 17.80 23.71 7.29
N LEU A 227 16.80 24.19 6.53
CA LEU A 227 16.97 25.01 5.33
C LEU A 227 16.82 26.50 5.64
N HIS A 228 17.56 27.34 4.92
CA HIS A 228 17.39 28.78 4.95
C HIS A 228 16.14 29.21 4.17
N SER A 229 15.62 30.39 4.44
CA SER A 229 14.36 30.91 3.88
C SER A 229 14.39 31.10 2.36
N ASP A 230 15.55 31.36 1.79
CA ASP A 230 15.80 31.54 0.34
C ASP A 230 16.10 30.23 -0.39
N GLU A 231 16.41 29.16 0.33
CA GLU A 231 16.69 27.86 -0.28
C GLU A 231 15.42 27.21 -0.85
N ARG A 232 15.61 26.53 -1.97
CA ARG A 232 14.60 25.73 -2.65
C ARG A 232 14.97 24.26 -2.57
N TYR A 233 14.01 23.38 -2.70
CA TYR A 233 14.31 21.96 -2.71
C TYR A 233 13.38 21.15 -3.60
N ILE A 234 13.90 20.04 -4.11
CA ILE A 234 13.18 18.97 -4.74
C ILE A 234 12.98 17.87 -3.71
N VAL A 235 11.79 17.29 -3.60
CA VAL A 235 11.56 16.15 -2.69
C VAL A 235 11.64 14.83 -3.45
N TYR A 236 12.53 13.94 -3.00
CA TYR A 236 12.62 12.57 -3.48
C TYR A 236 11.80 11.64 -2.57
N LEU A 237 10.81 10.97 -3.14
CA LEU A 237 9.92 10.04 -2.45
C LEU A 237 10.41 8.61 -2.68
N GLY A 238 11.05 8.02 -1.69
CA GLY A 238 11.64 6.69 -1.76
C GLY A 238 10.60 5.57 -1.84
N SER A 239 10.95 4.50 -2.54
CA SER A 239 10.11 3.31 -2.73
C SER A 239 10.44 2.21 -1.74
N SER A 240 9.52 1.26 -1.56
CA SER A 240 9.77 0.06 -0.76
C SER A 240 10.85 -0.81 -1.40
N ALA A 241 11.55 -1.61 -0.58
CA ALA A 241 12.58 -2.52 -1.06
C ALA A 241 12.07 -3.58 -2.07
N ASN A 242 10.76 -3.82 -2.10
CA ASN A 242 10.14 -4.70 -3.09
C ASN A 242 10.03 -4.06 -4.48
N ILE A 243 10.04 -2.75 -4.56
CA ILE A 243 9.98 -1.97 -5.80
C ILE A 243 11.41 -1.63 -6.24
N ALA A 244 12.14 -0.93 -5.39
CA ALA A 244 13.49 -0.48 -5.65
C ALA A 244 14.32 -0.63 -4.37
N ARG A 245 15.11 -1.69 -4.30
CA ARG A 245 15.88 -2.03 -3.09
C ARG A 245 16.95 -1.00 -2.77
N ASP A 246 17.55 -0.44 -3.81
CA ASP A 246 18.60 0.57 -3.75
C ASP A 246 18.29 1.67 -4.77
N GLU A 247 18.05 2.87 -4.26
CA GLU A 247 17.75 4.08 -5.04
C GLU A 247 18.88 5.12 -4.93
N SER A 248 20.02 4.79 -4.31
CA SER A 248 21.14 5.71 -4.11
C SER A 248 21.66 6.30 -5.43
N TRP A 249 21.75 5.47 -6.47
CA TRP A 249 22.19 5.91 -7.79
C TRP A 249 21.27 6.98 -8.43
N LEU A 250 19.97 6.99 -8.09
CA LEU A 250 19.04 8.04 -8.54
C LEU A 250 19.31 9.35 -7.81
N VAL A 251 19.58 9.29 -6.51
CA VAL A 251 19.96 10.46 -5.72
C VAL A 251 21.27 11.06 -6.26
N HIS A 252 22.27 10.24 -6.56
CA HIS A 252 23.50 10.70 -7.20
C HIS A 252 23.25 11.36 -8.56
N ARG A 253 22.34 10.79 -9.38
CA ARG A 253 21.97 11.40 -10.67
C ARG A 253 21.26 12.73 -10.51
N LEU A 254 20.33 12.84 -9.57
CA LEU A 254 19.65 14.10 -9.26
C LEU A 254 20.64 15.17 -8.78
N LEU A 255 21.57 14.83 -7.89
CA LEU A 255 22.63 15.74 -7.44
C LEU A 255 23.52 16.19 -8.61
N GLY A 256 23.98 15.26 -9.44
CA GLY A 256 24.75 15.59 -10.64
C GLY A 256 23.98 16.48 -11.62
N ALA A 257 22.67 16.27 -11.76
CA ALA A 257 21.82 17.10 -12.61
C ALA A 257 21.63 18.50 -12.03
N ILE A 258 21.46 18.64 -10.70
CA ILE A 258 21.39 19.94 -10.02
C ILE A 258 22.72 20.72 -10.27
N GLN A 259 23.86 20.08 -10.13
CA GLN A 259 25.16 20.71 -10.38
C GLN A 259 25.32 21.13 -11.87
N GLN A 260 24.91 20.27 -12.80
CA GLN A 260 25.02 20.52 -14.24
C GLN A 260 24.07 21.64 -14.72
N SER A 261 22.91 21.80 -14.07
CA SER A 261 21.95 22.88 -14.41
C SER A 261 22.49 24.28 -14.10
N GLY A 262 23.55 24.37 -13.29
CA GLY A 262 24.10 25.67 -12.84
C GLY A 262 23.17 26.44 -11.89
N LEU A 263 22.03 25.90 -11.52
CA LEU A 263 21.09 26.52 -10.59
C LEU A 263 21.64 26.41 -9.15
N THR A 264 21.68 27.56 -8.47
CA THR A 264 22.14 27.66 -7.08
C THR A 264 20.98 27.65 -6.10
N GLY A 265 21.26 27.32 -4.83
CA GLY A 265 20.26 27.35 -3.75
C GLY A 265 19.18 26.26 -3.87
N ILE A 266 19.46 25.17 -4.61
CA ILE A 266 18.58 24.01 -4.69
C ILE A 266 19.16 22.87 -3.86
N ARG A 267 18.36 22.33 -2.95
CA ARG A 267 18.67 21.14 -2.13
C ARG A 267 17.84 19.95 -2.58
N LEU A 268 18.30 18.75 -2.21
CA LEU A 268 17.54 17.52 -2.39
C LEU A 268 17.07 17.02 -1.02
N VAL A 269 15.77 17.10 -0.75
CA VAL A 269 15.16 16.50 0.43
C VAL A 269 14.78 15.08 0.10
N VAL A 270 15.39 14.11 0.77
CA VAL A 270 15.12 12.70 0.55
C VAL A 270 14.26 12.15 1.68
N ARG A 271 13.07 11.70 1.33
CA ARG A 271 12.16 10.97 2.21
C ARG A 271 12.24 9.49 1.88
N PRO A 272 13.05 8.69 2.59
CA PRO A 272 13.14 7.26 2.35
C PRO A 272 11.86 6.56 2.75
N HIS A 273 11.54 5.43 2.10
CA HIS A 273 10.46 4.58 2.55
C HIS A 273 10.76 4.01 3.95
N PRO A 274 9.79 3.97 4.89
CA PRO A 274 10.03 3.58 6.29
C PRO A 274 10.79 2.27 6.47
N VAL A 275 10.52 1.27 5.64
CA VAL A 275 11.17 -0.05 5.70
C VAL A 275 12.33 -0.22 4.70
N ASN A 276 12.79 0.85 4.02
CA ASN A 276 13.86 0.80 3.03
C ASN A 276 14.83 1.98 3.19
N ARG A 277 15.56 2.00 4.32
CA ARG A 277 16.39 3.15 4.72
C ARG A 277 17.90 2.91 4.56
N LYS A 278 18.35 1.68 4.29
CA LYS A 278 19.79 1.36 4.31
C LYS A 278 20.62 2.13 3.28
N TRP A 279 20.06 2.36 2.10
CA TRP A 279 20.77 3.03 1.01
C TRP A 279 20.98 4.53 1.23
N ILE A 280 20.24 5.15 2.16
CA ILE A 280 20.36 6.59 2.43
C ILE A 280 21.56 6.93 3.32
N GLU A 281 22.14 5.96 4.02
CA GLU A 281 23.22 6.18 4.98
C GLU A 281 24.45 6.84 4.34
N GLU A 282 24.70 6.59 3.05
CA GLU A 282 25.84 7.18 2.33
C GLU A 282 25.70 8.69 2.11
N PHE A 283 24.50 9.24 2.25
CA PHE A 283 24.23 10.68 2.05
C PHE A 283 24.22 11.50 3.34
N ARG A 284 24.44 10.91 4.51
CA ARG A 284 24.37 11.62 5.80
C ARG A 284 25.34 12.79 5.94
N LEU A 285 26.46 12.75 5.23
CA LEU A 285 27.50 13.78 5.24
C LEU A 285 27.49 14.64 3.97
N ASN A 286 26.46 14.54 3.16
CA ASN A 286 26.36 15.32 1.93
C ASN A 286 25.52 16.58 2.19
N ASP A 287 26.16 17.74 2.13
CA ASP A 287 25.53 19.04 2.40
C ASP A 287 24.36 19.38 1.47
N MET A 288 24.33 18.80 0.27
CA MET A 288 23.23 19.00 -0.69
C MET A 288 22.00 18.14 -0.40
N VAL A 289 22.12 17.11 0.46
CA VAL A 289 21.06 16.15 0.77
C VAL A 289 20.56 16.35 2.19
N ILE A 290 19.26 16.54 2.31
CA ILE A 290 18.57 16.57 3.59
C ILE A 290 17.75 15.30 3.72
N ILE A 291 18.01 14.52 4.76
CA ILE A 291 17.24 13.32 5.04
C ILE A 291 16.06 13.72 5.91
N ASP A 292 14.84 13.58 5.37
CA ASP A 292 13.64 13.77 6.16
C ASP A 292 13.54 12.68 7.23
N SER A 293 13.84 13.06 8.46
CA SER A 293 13.83 12.16 9.63
C SER A 293 12.40 11.78 10.08
N SER A 294 11.40 12.58 9.71
CA SER A 294 9.98 12.33 10.00
C SER A 294 9.38 11.18 9.17
N SER A 295 10.23 10.39 8.52
CA SER A 295 9.84 9.34 7.55
C SER A 295 9.26 8.07 8.15
N SER A 296 8.65 8.12 9.34
CA SER A 296 7.66 7.13 9.78
C SER A 296 6.39 7.24 8.93
N LEU A 297 5.52 6.22 8.96
CA LEU A 297 4.17 6.38 8.43
C LEU A 297 3.50 7.54 9.19
N PRO A 298 2.86 8.48 8.49
CA PRO A 298 2.18 9.58 9.16
C PRO A 298 0.91 9.05 9.85
N GLU A 299 1.00 8.87 11.16
CA GLU A 299 -0.05 8.24 11.98
C GLU A 299 -0.80 9.27 12.84
N ASP A 300 -0.16 10.39 13.16
CA ASP A 300 -0.76 11.48 13.93
C ASP A 300 -0.87 12.76 13.10
N VAL A 301 -1.63 13.72 13.61
CA VAL A 301 -1.90 15.01 12.92
C VAL A 301 -0.61 15.77 12.62
N GLU A 302 0.36 15.76 13.54
CA GLU A 302 1.60 16.51 13.35
C GLU A 302 2.47 15.88 12.25
N SER A 303 2.62 14.56 12.24
CA SER A 303 3.38 13.85 11.19
C SER A 303 2.71 13.96 9.82
N ILE A 304 1.36 13.98 9.77
CA ILE A 304 0.59 14.23 8.53
C ILE A 304 0.86 15.66 8.02
N ARG A 305 0.79 16.66 8.91
CA ARG A 305 1.05 18.06 8.55
C ARG A 305 2.49 18.29 8.11
N GLN A 306 3.46 17.66 8.77
CA GLN A 306 4.87 17.73 8.38
C GLN A 306 5.08 17.14 6.98
N LEU A 307 4.51 15.95 6.69
CA LEU A 307 4.57 15.38 5.35
C LEU A 307 3.96 16.33 4.31
N ALA A 308 2.79 16.91 4.61
CA ALA A 308 2.16 17.88 3.74
C ALA A 308 3.07 19.08 3.47
N GLY A 309 3.68 19.64 4.52
CA GLY A 309 4.62 20.76 4.40
C GLY A 309 5.82 20.45 3.52
N VAL A 310 6.46 19.29 3.74
CA VAL A 310 7.61 18.86 2.94
C VAL A 310 7.24 18.72 1.46
N ILE A 311 6.06 18.21 1.15
CA ILE A 311 5.61 18.05 -0.23
C ILE A 311 5.19 19.40 -0.83
N VAL A 312 4.31 20.15 -0.15
CA VAL A 312 3.72 21.39 -0.69
C VAL A 312 4.76 22.48 -0.95
N HIS A 313 5.76 22.60 -0.10
CA HIS A 313 6.78 23.65 -0.25
C HIS A 313 7.99 23.25 -1.11
N SER A 314 8.05 22.00 -1.60
CA SER A 314 9.03 21.59 -2.62
C SER A 314 8.80 22.30 -3.95
N GLN A 315 9.79 22.36 -4.84
CA GLN A 315 9.57 22.78 -6.23
C GLN A 315 8.67 21.76 -6.93
N PHE A 316 9.07 20.51 -6.90
CA PHE A 316 8.29 19.34 -7.35
C PHE A 316 8.72 18.10 -6.58
N ALA A 317 7.91 17.05 -6.68
CA ALA A 317 8.21 15.75 -6.10
C ALA A 317 8.70 14.78 -7.18
N VAL A 318 9.64 13.91 -6.84
CA VAL A 318 10.13 12.86 -7.74
C VAL A 318 10.11 11.51 -7.03
N GLY A 319 9.88 10.43 -7.77
CA GLY A 319 9.91 9.08 -7.22
C GLY A 319 9.91 8.02 -8.31
N VAL A 320 10.08 6.75 -7.92
CA VAL A 320 10.06 5.62 -8.87
C VAL A 320 8.67 5.01 -8.95
N ASN A 321 8.21 4.40 -7.86
CA ASN A 321 6.89 3.78 -7.73
C ASN A 321 6.56 3.66 -6.24
N THR A 322 5.92 4.66 -5.71
CA THR A 322 5.52 4.74 -4.30
C THR A 322 4.15 5.41 -4.15
N SER A 323 3.37 4.97 -3.17
CA SER A 323 2.08 5.58 -2.87
C SER A 323 2.18 7.07 -2.47
N ALA A 324 3.33 7.50 -1.97
CA ALA A 324 3.60 8.90 -1.67
C ALA A 324 3.53 9.84 -2.90
N MET A 325 3.64 9.30 -4.12
CA MET A 325 3.39 10.06 -5.35
C MET A 325 1.93 10.46 -5.46
N ILE A 326 1.00 9.62 -5.01
CA ILE A 326 -0.43 9.94 -4.95
C ILE A 326 -0.66 11.05 -3.91
N ASP A 327 -0.01 10.96 -2.73
CA ASP A 327 -0.05 12.03 -1.72
C ASP A 327 0.39 13.37 -2.33
N ALA A 328 1.51 13.38 -3.07
CA ALA A 328 2.05 14.59 -3.70
C ALA A 328 1.06 15.21 -4.70
N VAL A 329 0.43 14.39 -5.54
CA VAL A 329 -0.57 14.88 -6.51
C VAL A 329 -1.81 15.42 -5.81
N ILE A 330 -2.33 14.72 -4.78
CA ILE A 330 -3.50 15.19 -4.00
C ILE A 330 -3.22 16.55 -3.35
N LEU A 331 -1.99 16.76 -2.86
CA LEU A 331 -1.55 18.02 -2.28
C LEU A 331 -1.26 19.12 -3.32
N GLY A 332 -1.60 18.88 -4.58
CA GLY A 332 -1.46 19.85 -5.67
C GLY A 332 -0.03 20.05 -6.19
N LYS A 333 0.89 19.14 -5.83
CA LYS A 333 2.27 19.23 -6.27
C LYS A 333 2.50 18.48 -7.59
N VAL A 334 3.29 19.07 -8.48
CA VAL A 334 3.80 18.32 -9.63
C VAL A 334 4.60 17.15 -9.13
N CYS A 335 4.26 15.95 -9.61
CA CYS A 335 4.94 14.72 -9.27
C CYS A 335 5.53 14.08 -10.53
N VAL A 336 6.81 13.78 -10.49
CA VAL A 336 7.56 13.21 -11.61
C VAL A 336 7.91 11.76 -11.33
N ALA A 337 7.53 10.89 -12.23
CA ALA A 337 7.96 9.50 -12.23
C ALA A 337 9.31 9.38 -12.93
N LEU A 338 10.34 8.98 -12.20
CA LEU A 338 11.64 8.65 -12.75
C LEU A 338 11.60 7.25 -13.35
N ILE A 339 11.43 7.17 -14.66
CA ILE A 339 11.31 5.90 -15.38
C ILE A 339 12.70 5.33 -15.66
N SER A 340 12.93 4.08 -15.23
CA SER A 340 14.19 3.39 -15.45
C SER A 340 13.99 1.95 -15.91
N SER A 341 14.81 1.52 -16.86
CA SER A 341 14.90 0.13 -17.30
C SER A 341 15.26 -0.82 -16.15
N ARG A 342 16.02 -0.34 -15.16
CA ARG A 342 16.43 -1.10 -13.97
C ARG A 342 15.23 -1.57 -13.13
N TYR A 343 14.12 -0.82 -13.13
CA TYR A 343 12.93 -1.12 -12.34
C TYR A 343 11.72 -1.48 -13.21
N SER A 344 11.87 -1.77 -14.50
CA SER A 344 10.75 -2.01 -15.43
C SER A 344 9.70 -2.97 -14.86
N LYS A 345 10.14 -4.09 -14.27
CA LYS A 345 9.27 -5.14 -13.75
C LYS A 345 8.44 -4.71 -12.51
N THR A 346 8.94 -3.79 -11.75
CA THR A 346 8.30 -3.29 -10.52
C THR A 346 7.74 -1.88 -10.69
N GLN A 347 7.97 -1.25 -11.83
CA GLN A 347 7.48 0.08 -12.20
C GLN A 347 6.53 -0.02 -13.40
N VAL A 348 7.03 0.03 -14.61
CA VAL A 348 6.22 0.13 -15.83
C VAL A 348 5.32 -1.09 -16.05
N GLU A 349 5.80 -2.28 -15.72
CA GLU A 349 5.04 -3.54 -15.85
C GLU A 349 4.09 -3.78 -14.65
N ALA A 350 4.13 -2.95 -13.60
CA ALA A 350 3.28 -3.10 -12.43
C ALA A 350 1.90 -2.49 -12.68
N LEU A 351 0.84 -3.31 -12.60
CA LEU A 351 -0.54 -2.90 -12.92
C LEU A 351 -1.02 -1.70 -12.10
N HIS A 352 -0.72 -1.66 -10.80
CA HIS A 352 -1.08 -0.53 -9.95
C HIS A 352 -0.38 0.77 -10.36
N PHE A 353 0.87 0.70 -10.82
CA PHE A 353 1.58 1.88 -11.32
C PHE A 353 1.06 2.30 -12.70
N ALA A 354 0.72 1.34 -13.56
CA ALA A 354 0.07 1.61 -14.83
C ALA A 354 -1.27 2.35 -14.65
N MET A 355 -2.04 1.98 -13.62
CA MET A 355 -3.28 2.69 -13.25
C MET A 355 -3.01 4.17 -12.90
N LEU A 356 -1.99 4.46 -12.10
CA LEU A 356 -1.62 5.84 -11.77
C LEU A 356 -1.11 6.61 -12.99
N ARG A 357 -0.29 5.98 -13.82
CA ARG A 357 0.19 6.57 -15.08
C ARG A 357 -0.96 6.93 -16.05
N ALA A 358 -1.95 6.03 -16.14
CA ALA A 358 -3.12 6.21 -17.01
C ALA A 358 -3.97 7.42 -16.65
N THR A 359 -3.88 7.92 -15.41
CA THR A 359 -4.55 9.17 -15.03
C THR A 359 -3.97 10.39 -15.74
N GLY A 360 -2.73 10.35 -16.22
CA GLY A 360 -2.00 11.50 -16.73
C GLY A 360 -1.70 12.55 -15.65
N ALA A 361 -1.73 12.18 -14.38
CA ALA A 361 -1.41 13.06 -13.25
C ALA A 361 0.09 13.19 -12.99
N LEU A 362 0.89 12.24 -13.50
CA LEU A 362 2.35 12.25 -13.36
C LEU A 362 3.01 12.83 -14.62
N LEU A 363 4.09 13.57 -14.41
CA LEU A 363 5.09 13.77 -15.46
C LEU A 363 6.03 12.56 -15.48
N GLU A 364 6.52 12.18 -16.65
CA GLU A 364 7.50 11.11 -16.78
C GLU A 364 8.84 11.68 -17.23
N CYS A 365 9.91 11.26 -16.57
CA CYS A 365 11.27 11.63 -16.90
C CYS A 365 12.14 10.36 -16.96
N SER A 366 12.97 10.23 -17.97
CA SER A 366 13.90 9.11 -18.06
C SER A 366 15.00 9.27 -17.00
N ALA A 367 15.04 8.34 -16.04
CA ALA A 367 16.12 8.27 -15.07
C ALA A 367 17.43 7.75 -15.67
N ASP A 368 17.36 7.11 -16.83
CA ASP A 368 18.53 6.53 -17.51
C ASP A 368 19.33 7.59 -18.31
N LYS A 369 18.72 8.78 -18.54
CA LYS A 369 19.34 9.93 -19.22
C LYS A 369 19.48 11.12 -18.30
N VAL A 370 20.71 11.55 -18.03
CA VAL A 370 21.00 12.70 -17.15
C VAL A 370 20.49 14.00 -17.76
N SER A 371 20.57 14.17 -19.09
CA SER A 371 20.06 15.36 -19.80
C SER A 371 18.58 15.61 -19.52
N ASP A 372 17.76 14.55 -19.45
CA ASP A 372 16.34 14.67 -19.23
C ASP A 372 16.06 15.18 -17.79
N ILE A 373 16.87 14.75 -16.81
CA ILE A 373 16.79 15.22 -15.42
C ILE A 373 17.25 16.67 -15.31
N VAL A 374 18.33 17.05 -16.01
CA VAL A 374 18.82 18.45 -16.06
C VAL A 374 17.71 19.34 -16.61
N SER A 375 17.13 19.01 -17.76
CA SER A 375 16.04 19.77 -18.36
C SER A 375 14.81 19.87 -17.45
N LEU A 376 14.50 18.80 -16.71
CA LEU A 376 13.42 18.84 -15.72
C LEU A 376 13.68 19.87 -14.61
N ILE A 377 14.90 19.94 -14.11
CA ILE A 377 15.29 20.85 -13.03
C ILE A 377 15.30 22.30 -13.54
N GLU A 378 15.84 22.53 -14.73
CA GLU A 378 15.90 23.87 -15.36
C GLU A 378 14.51 24.43 -15.65
N ASN A 379 13.59 23.60 -16.13
CA ASN A 379 12.24 24.02 -16.48
C ASN A 379 11.34 24.28 -15.26
N ASP A 380 11.74 23.84 -14.06
CA ASP A 380 10.98 24.01 -12.81
C ASP A 380 9.47 23.76 -13.02
N PRO A 381 9.04 22.53 -13.26
CA PRO A 381 7.69 22.24 -13.69
C PRO A 381 6.67 22.68 -12.63
N ARG A 382 5.78 23.56 -13.03
CA ARG A 382 4.71 24.08 -12.17
C ARG A 382 3.38 23.46 -12.53
N PRO A 383 2.44 23.35 -11.57
CA PRO A 383 1.10 22.88 -11.89
C PRO A 383 0.48 23.80 -12.96
N SER A 384 0.01 23.22 -14.06
CA SER A 384 -0.85 23.95 -14.98
C SER A 384 -2.20 24.23 -14.31
N SER A 385 -2.95 25.20 -14.81
CA SER A 385 -4.25 25.60 -14.26
C SER A 385 -5.29 24.47 -14.21
N THR A 386 -5.12 23.40 -14.98
CA THR A 386 -5.85 22.12 -14.85
C THR A 386 -5.05 21.20 -13.94
N THR A 387 -5.30 21.30 -12.66
CA THR A 387 -4.55 20.64 -11.59
C THR A 387 -4.53 19.12 -11.75
N PRO A 388 -3.36 18.48 -11.65
CA PRO A 388 -3.24 17.02 -11.62
C PRO A 388 -4.13 16.33 -10.56
N VAL A 389 -4.58 17.08 -9.54
CA VAL A 389 -5.46 16.62 -8.46
C VAL A 389 -6.76 16.01 -9.03
N SER A 390 -7.46 16.72 -9.95
CA SER A 390 -8.71 16.21 -10.53
C SER A 390 -8.54 14.88 -11.25
N LYS A 391 -7.34 14.61 -11.76
CA LYS A 391 -7.01 13.37 -12.46
C LYS A 391 -6.78 12.19 -11.51
N VAL A 392 -6.31 12.44 -10.29
CA VAL A 392 -6.03 11.38 -9.31
C VAL A 392 -7.19 11.13 -8.35
N LEU A 393 -8.08 12.10 -8.18
CA LEU A 393 -9.25 11.95 -7.30
C LEU A 393 -10.08 10.69 -7.59
N PRO A 394 -10.35 10.30 -8.86
CA PRO A 394 -11.09 9.08 -9.16
C PRO A 394 -10.43 7.80 -8.65
N LEU A 395 -9.12 7.82 -8.40
CA LEU A 395 -8.41 6.67 -7.83
C LEU A 395 -8.67 6.49 -6.33
N VAL A 396 -8.87 7.60 -5.60
CA VAL A 396 -8.84 7.62 -4.13
C VAL A 396 -10.15 8.07 -3.50
N ARG A 397 -11.07 8.64 -4.27
CA ARG A 397 -12.37 9.15 -3.80
C ARG A 397 -13.51 8.47 -4.54
N SER A 398 -14.61 8.23 -3.83
CA SER A 398 -15.86 7.84 -4.48
C SER A 398 -16.34 8.93 -5.44
N GLN A 399 -16.79 8.53 -6.62
CA GLN A 399 -17.32 9.44 -7.64
C GLN A 399 -18.81 9.75 -7.42
N VAL A 400 -19.47 9.00 -6.54
CA VAL A 400 -20.93 9.11 -6.31
C VAL A 400 -21.27 9.76 -4.97
N SER A 401 -20.27 10.13 -4.18
CA SER A 401 -20.46 10.76 -2.87
C SER A 401 -19.34 11.73 -2.53
N THR A 402 -19.67 12.78 -1.82
CA THR A 402 -18.72 13.73 -1.23
C THR A 402 -18.18 13.27 0.13
N ASP A 403 -18.76 12.23 0.71
CA ASP A 403 -18.31 11.66 1.99
C ASP A 403 -16.88 11.13 1.87
N LEU A 404 -16.18 11.09 3.00
CA LEU A 404 -14.89 10.42 3.13
C LEU A 404 -15.08 8.89 3.02
N ALA A 405 -14.05 8.19 2.56
CA ALA A 405 -14.12 6.74 2.39
C ALA A 405 -14.47 6.03 3.72
N GLY A 406 -13.86 6.47 4.83
CA GLY A 406 -14.19 5.96 6.17
C GLY A 406 -15.65 6.20 6.56
N GLN A 407 -16.21 7.35 6.19
CA GLN A 407 -17.63 7.66 6.45
C GLN A 407 -18.57 6.77 5.63
N LEU A 408 -18.25 6.51 4.35
CA LEU A 408 -19.03 5.61 3.50
C LEU A 408 -19.03 4.19 4.04
N ILE A 409 -17.87 3.69 4.48
CA ILE A 409 -17.75 2.37 5.11
C ILE A 409 -18.62 2.32 6.37
N ALA A 410 -18.53 3.32 7.24
CA ALA A 410 -19.30 3.36 8.48
C ALA A 410 -20.81 3.37 8.22
N LYS A 411 -21.30 4.20 7.28
CA LYS A 411 -22.70 4.25 6.88
C LYS A 411 -23.20 2.89 6.36
N HIS A 412 -22.42 2.25 5.50
CA HIS A 412 -22.77 0.93 4.94
C HIS A 412 -22.80 -0.15 6.03
N LEU A 413 -21.81 -0.18 6.94
CA LEU A 413 -21.78 -1.13 8.05
C LEU A 413 -22.99 -0.94 8.97
N LEU A 414 -23.31 0.30 9.35
CA LEU A 414 -24.46 0.60 10.20
C LEU A 414 -25.76 0.15 9.52
N SER A 415 -25.94 0.43 8.23
CA SER A 415 -27.12 -0.03 7.48
C SER A 415 -27.21 -1.55 7.42
N ALA A 416 -26.08 -2.24 7.17
CA ALA A 416 -26.06 -3.71 7.10
C ALA A 416 -26.28 -4.42 8.46
N LEU A 417 -26.10 -3.69 9.58
CA LEU A 417 -26.27 -4.21 10.95
C LEU A 417 -27.56 -3.74 11.62
N SER A 418 -28.30 -2.83 10.98
CA SER A 418 -29.61 -2.40 11.50
C SER A 418 -30.59 -3.57 11.33
N PRO A 419 -31.36 -3.94 12.35
CA PRO A 419 -32.43 -4.92 12.19
C PRO A 419 -33.47 -4.37 11.20
N ASN A 420 -33.82 -5.18 10.21
CA ASN A 420 -34.99 -4.93 9.34
C ASN A 420 -36.27 -4.91 10.16
#